data_0c0809395c799ae1e0ccc4001d95b122
#
_entry.id   0c0809395c799ae1e0ccc4001d95b122
#
_cell.length_a   1.000
_cell.length_b   1.000
_cell.length_c   1.000
_cell.angle_alpha   90.00
_cell.angle_beta   90.00
_cell.angle_gamma   90.00
#
_symmetry.space_group_name_H-M   'P 1'
#
loop_
_entity.id
_entity.type
_entity.pdbx_description
1 polymer ?
#
loop_
_entity_poly.entity_id
_entity_poly.type
_entity_poly.pdbx_seq_one_letter_code
_entity_poly.pdbx_strand_id
1 'polypeptide(L)'
;MARNLRVAAAQLGPIQKTDDRKTAVVRLIAMLREAAAKKAELVVFPELALTTFFPRWVVENISDADHWYDTEMPSPITAPLFDEAKKLGVGFCLGYAELTPSRQRFNTQILVDQKGEVVAKYRKVHIPGHEKNEPDRPFQHAERYYFTPSDEGFGVWKAFGGRIGMMICNDRRWPESYRVMGLQGVEMILCGYNTPLHYVPDPSQDALQGFHNALVMQSGAYQNGTFVVGVAKGGVEEGVDSLADSSIIAPSGEILAKTQTNSDEVITADCDLDWCANYKNTLFDFDRYRRPEVYGRITGQRGVVIE
;
A
#
# COMPACT_ATOMS: atom_id res chain seq x y z
N MET A 1 -11.34 -23.69 15.20
CA MET A 1 -11.18 -23.74 13.72
C MET A 1 -10.19 -22.66 13.36
N ALA A 2 -9.23 -22.94 12.47
CA ALA A 2 -8.26 -21.96 11.99
C ALA A 2 -8.99 -20.78 11.32
N ARG A 3 -8.53 -19.55 11.56
CA ARG A 3 -9.07 -18.32 10.95
C ARG A 3 -8.39 -18.08 9.60
N ASN A 4 -8.72 -18.91 8.62
CA ASN A 4 -8.15 -18.78 7.27
C ASN A 4 -8.81 -17.60 6.53
N LEU A 5 -7.97 -16.75 5.95
CA LEU A 5 -8.36 -15.69 5.02
C LEU A 5 -7.61 -15.91 3.70
N ARG A 6 -8.34 -16.17 2.62
CA ARG A 6 -7.73 -16.20 1.28
C ARG A 6 -7.66 -14.80 0.72
N VAL A 7 -6.43 -14.30 0.56
CA VAL A 7 -6.17 -12.95 0.08
C VAL A 7 -5.58 -12.98 -1.34
N ALA A 8 -5.91 -11.97 -2.14
CA ALA A 8 -5.30 -11.73 -3.45
C ALA A 8 -4.48 -10.43 -3.44
N ALA A 9 -3.29 -10.48 -4.03
CA ALA A 9 -2.53 -9.31 -4.43
C ALA A 9 -2.76 -9.09 -5.94
N ALA A 10 -3.38 -7.98 -6.30
CA ALA A 10 -3.75 -7.62 -7.66
C ALA A 10 -2.80 -6.54 -8.18
N GLN A 11 -1.64 -6.98 -8.69
CA GLN A 11 -0.67 -6.10 -9.33
C GLN A 11 -1.29 -5.45 -10.56
N LEU A 12 -1.16 -4.14 -10.68
CA LEU A 12 -1.70 -3.38 -11.80
C LEU A 12 -0.58 -2.97 -12.75
N GLY A 13 -0.71 -3.26 -14.03
CA GLY A 13 0.17 -2.72 -15.07
C GLY A 13 0.02 -1.20 -15.22
N PRO A 14 0.78 -0.57 -16.10
CA PRO A 14 0.85 0.88 -16.21
C PRO A 14 -0.52 1.51 -16.55
N ILE A 15 -0.76 2.70 -16.03
CA ILE A 15 -1.86 3.59 -16.43
C ILE A 15 -1.20 4.83 -17.05
N GLN A 16 -1.38 5.02 -18.36
CA GLN A 16 -0.79 6.17 -19.03
C GLN A 16 -1.58 7.46 -18.70
N LYS A 17 -0.95 8.62 -18.87
CA LYS A 17 -1.57 9.92 -18.59
C LYS A 17 -2.81 10.19 -19.43
N THR A 18 -2.88 9.57 -20.60
CA THR A 18 -4.00 9.66 -21.54
C THR A 18 -5.13 8.68 -21.24
N ASP A 19 -4.91 7.73 -20.35
CA ASP A 19 -5.92 6.73 -20.00
C ASP A 19 -7.04 7.36 -19.17
N ASP A 20 -8.28 7.03 -19.54
CA ASP A 20 -9.45 7.43 -18.74
C ASP A 20 -9.50 6.61 -17.43
N ARG A 21 -9.81 7.26 -16.34
CA ARG A 21 -10.02 6.65 -15.03
C ARG A 21 -11.09 5.53 -15.04
N LYS A 22 -12.09 5.64 -15.93
CA LYS A 22 -13.07 4.56 -16.14
C LYS A 22 -12.41 3.28 -16.67
N THR A 23 -11.42 3.41 -17.55
CA THR A 23 -10.63 2.27 -18.05
C THR A 23 -9.86 1.61 -16.92
N ALA A 24 -9.27 2.39 -16.00
CA ALA A 24 -8.64 1.83 -14.81
C ALA A 24 -9.64 1.03 -13.96
N VAL A 25 -10.84 1.56 -13.71
CA VAL A 25 -11.90 0.85 -12.96
C VAL A 25 -12.32 -0.45 -13.66
N VAL A 26 -12.45 -0.47 -14.98
CA VAL A 26 -12.76 -1.69 -15.74
C VAL A 26 -11.67 -2.76 -15.53
N ARG A 27 -10.39 -2.37 -15.54
CA ARG A 27 -9.27 -3.29 -15.24
C ARG A 27 -9.33 -3.81 -13.80
N LEU A 28 -9.57 -2.94 -12.81
CA LEU A 28 -9.73 -3.34 -11.41
C LEU A 28 -10.89 -4.33 -11.22
N ILE A 29 -12.03 -4.13 -11.91
CA ILE A 29 -13.16 -5.05 -11.90
C ILE A 29 -12.78 -6.41 -12.52
N ALA A 30 -12.02 -6.43 -13.61
CA ALA A 30 -11.55 -7.67 -14.21
C ALA A 30 -10.66 -8.47 -13.24
N MET A 31 -9.73 -7.80 -12.58
CA MET A 31 -8.84 -8.40 -11.58
C MET A 31 -9.62 -8.86 -10.32
N LEU A 32 -10.64 -8.10 -9.89
CA LEU A 32 -11.53 -8.50 -8.80
C LEU A 32 -12.29 -9.80 -9.13
N ARG A 33 -12.80 -9.92 -10.37
CA ARG A 33 -13.45 -11.13 -10.86
C ARG A 33 -12.50 -12.33 -10.92
N GLU A 34 -11.28 -12.11 -11.37
CA GLU A 34 -10.22 -13.13 -11.39
C GLU A 34 -9.89 -13.61 -9.97
N ALA A 35 -9.74 -12.70 -9.03
CA ALA A 35 -9.50 -13.00 -7.62
C ALA A 35 -10.68 -13.79 -7.01
N ALA A 36 -11.91 -13.38 -7.30
CA ALA A 36 -13.13 -14.10 -6.88
C ALA A 36 -13.18 -15.53 -7.44
N ALA A 37 -12.82 -15.72 -8.72
CA ALA A 37 -12.72 -17.05 -9.33
C ALA A 37 -11.66 -17.92 -8.65
N LYS A 38 -10.59 -17.32 -8.12
CA LYS A 38 -9.57 -17.96 -7.28
C LYS A 38 -9.99 -18.07 -5.81
N LYS A 39 -11.25 -17.75 -5.47
CA LYS A 39 -11.87 -17.81 -4.14
C LYS A 39 -11.23 -16.87 -3.12
N ALA A 40 -10.65 -15.77 -3.54
CA ALA A 40 -10.19 -14.73 -2.63
C ALA A 40 -11.39 -14.03 -1.96
N GLU A 41 -11.23 -13.71 -0.68
CA GLU A 41 -12.21 -12.98 0.13
C GLU A 41 -11.86 -11.49 0.23
N LEU A 42 -10.57 -11.17 0.07
CA LEU A 42 -10.01 -9.83 0.10
C LEU A 42 -9.03 -9.64 -1.07
N VAL A 43 -9.18 -8.56 -1.82
CA VAL A 43 -8.27 -8.17 -2.92
C VAL A 43 -7.56 -6.87 -2.54
N VAL A 44 -6.25 -6.83 -2.71
CA VAL A 44 -5.45 -5.62 -2.47
C VAL A 44 -5.00 -5.05 -3.80
N PHE A 45 -5.30 -3.78 -4.03
CA PHE A 45 -4.86 -3.00 -5.19
C PHE A 45 -3.71 -2.06 -4.81
N PRO A 46 -2.90 -1.58 -5.77
CA PRO A 46 -1.76 -0.73 -5.48
C PRO A 46 -2.14 0.70 -5.07
N GLU A 47 -1.12 1.47 -4.69
CA GLU A 47 -1.19 2.92 -4.49
C GLU A 47 -1.64 3.63 -5.75
N LEU A 48 -2.53 4.65 -5.63
CA LEU A 48 -3.03 5.46 -6.75
C LEU A 48 -3.51 4.60 -7.94
N ALA A 49 -4.30 3.56 -7.64
CA ALA A 49 -4.73 2.56 -8.62
C ALA A 49 -5.72 3.09 -9.68
N LEU A 50 -6.23 4.30 -9.52
CA LEU A 50 -7.22 4.92 -10.42
C LEU A 50 -6.60 5.86 -11.46
N THR A 51 -5.30 6.15 -11.37
CA THR A 51 -4.63 7.16 -12.18
C THR A 51 -3.21 6.73 -12.54
N THR A 52 -2.60 7.37 -13.55
CA THR A 52 -1.15 7.40 -13.65
C THR A 52 -0.54 7.89 -12.32
N PHE A 53 0.73 7.56 -12.06
CA PHE A 53 1.44 8.11 -10.90
C PHE A 53 1.83 9.57 -11.18
N PHE A 54 0.87 10.47 -11.08
CA PHE A 54 1.00 11.87 -11.47
C PHE A 54 2.07 12.68 -10.69
N PRO A 55 2.58 12.27 -9.49
CA PRO A 55 3.73 12.93 -8.86
C PRO A 55 5.04 12.87 -9.69
N ARG A 56 5.02 12.26 -10.87
CA ARG A 56 6.15 12.30 -11.82
C ARG A 56 6.26 13.62 -12.57
N TRP A 57 5.27 14.50 -12.44
CA TRP A 57 5.26 15.86 -13.00
C TRP A 57 4.92 16.86 -11.91
N VAL A 58 5.25 18.13 -12.13
CA VAL A 58 4.78 19.26 -11.32
C VAL A 58 3.93 20.14 -12.23
N VAL A 59 2.64 20.27 -11.90
CA VAL A 59 1.73 21.20 -12.58
C VAL A 59 1.97 22.63 -12.10
N GLU A 60 1.72 23.62 -12.94
CA GLU A 60 1.93 25.03 -12.58
C GLU A 60 0.98 25.47 -11.45
N ASN A 61 -0.31 25.13 -11.58
CA ASN A 61 -1.30 25.35 -10.54
C ASN A 61 -1.76 24.01 -9.99
N ILE A 62 -1.70 23.84 -8.69
CA ILE A 62 -2.08 22.58 -8.03
C ILE A 62 -3.53 22.16 -8.32
N SER A 63 -4.42 23.12 -8.58
CA SER A 63 -5.81 22.86 -8.98
C SER A 63 -5.95 22.18 -10.35
N ASP A 64 -4.95 22.29 -11.22
CA ASP A 64 -4.96 21.63 -12.51
C ASP A 64 -4.85 20.09 -12.34
N ALA A 65 -4.39 19.64 -11.19
CA ALA A 65 -4.33 18.23 -10.81
C ALA A 65 -5.64 17.69 -10.22
N ASP A 66 -6.66 18.51 -9.96
CA ASP A 66 -7.88 18.08 -9.25
C ASP A 66 -8.62 16.94 -9.96
N HIS A 67 -8.49 16.82 -11.27
CA HIS A 67 -9.08 15.72 -12.05
C HIS A 67 -8.51 14.33 -11.72
N TRP A 68 -7.37 14.24 -11.03
CA TRP A 68 -6.80 12.98 -10.53
C TRP A 68 -7.34 12.57 -9.16
N TYR A 69 -8.02 13.50 -8.46
CA TYR A 69 -8.52 13.26 -7.10
C TYR A 69 -9.99 12.88 -7.08
N ASP A 70 -10.37 12.12 -6.05
CA ASP A 70 -11.75 11.90 -5.67
C ASP A 70 -12.11 12.71 -4.41
N THR A 71 -13.28 13.30 -4.42
CA THR A 71 -13.83 14.07 -3.28
C THR A 71 -14.73 13.21 -2.38
N GLU A 72 -15.13 12.06 -2.89
CA GLU A 72 -15.97 11.08 -2.19
C GLU A 72 -15.59 9.65 -2.64
N MET A 73 -15.89 8.66 -1.83
CA MET A 73 -15.67 7.25 -2.15
C MET A 73 -16.79 6.39 -1.57
N PRO A 74 -17.57 5.65 -2.39
CA PRO A 74 -17.43 5.59 -3.86
C PRO A 74 -17.81 6.89 -4.56
N SER A 75 -17.07 7.26 -5.60
CA SER A 75 -17.45 8.28 -6.57
C SER A 75 -18.28 7.68 -7.71
N PRO A 76 -18.95 8.49 -8.56
CA PRO A 76 -19.65 7.97 -9.73
C PRO A 76 -18.78 7.13 -10.68
N ILE A 77 -17.47 7.39 -10.71
CA ILE A 77 -16.51 6.63 -11.51
C ILE A 77 -16.20 5.27 -10.84
N THR A 78 -16.06 5.23 -9.53
CA THR A 78 -15.64 4.04 -8.79
C THR A 78 -16.81 3.16 -8.32
N ALA A 79 -18.04 3.69 -8.26
CA ALA A 79 -19.22 2.95 -7.84
C ALA A 79 -19.37 1.56 -8.51
N PRO A 80 -19.09 1.38 -9.83
CA PRO A 80 -19.17 0.05 -10.46
C PRO A 80 -18.22 -0.99 -9.83
N LEU A 81 -17.06 -0.58 -9.28
CA LEU A 81 -16.15 -1.50 -8.58
C LEU A 81 -16.76 -1.97 -7.25
N PHE A 82 -17.40 -1.05 -6.52
CA PHE A 82 -18.07 -1.36 -5.25
C PHE A 82 -19.27 -2.28 -5.47
N ASP A 83 -20.07 -2.02 -6.51
CA ASP A 83 -21.23 -2.85 -6.88
C ASP A 83 -20.79 -4.26 -7.26
N GLU A 84 -19.71 -4.40 -8.04
CA GLU A 84 -19.18 -5.71 -8.41
C GLU A 84 -18.61 -6.46 -7.21
N ALA A 85 -17.89 -5.78 -6.32
CA ALA A 85 -17.37 -6.35 -5.07
C ALA A 85 -18.50 -6.91 -4.20
N LYS A 86 -19.56 -6.13 -3.98
CA LYS A 86 -20.76 -6.55 -3.27
C LYS A 86 -21.45 -7.75 -3.92
N LYS A 87 -21.59 -7.74 -5.25
CA LYS A 87 -22.19 -8.84 -6.03
C LYS A 87 -21.39 -10.14 -5.89
N LEU A 88 -20.05 -10.05 -5.87
CA LEU A 88 -19.16 -11.18 -5.73
C LEU A 88 -18.97 -11.64 -4.28
N GLY A 89 -19.35 -10.82 -3.30
CA GLY A 89 -19.09 -11.06 -1.87
C GLY A 89 -17.60 -11.00 -1.54
N VAL A 90 -16.82 -10.17 -2.24
CA VAL A 90 -15.38 -10.02 -2.08
C VAL A 90 -15.07 -8.59 -1.67
N GLY A 91 -14.34 -8.40 -0.58
CA GLY A 91 -13.86 -7.07 -0.19
C GLY A 91 -12.58 -6.68 -0.91
N PHE A 92 -12.22 -5.40 -0.82
CA PHE A 92 -10.99 -4.92 -1.44
C PHE A 92 -10.34 -3.78 -0.67
N CYS A 93 -9.04 -3.59 -0.92
CA CYS A 93 -8.26 -2.46 -0.46
C CYS A 93 -7.82 -1.65 -1.69
N LEU A 94 -8.09 -0.33 -1.70
CA LEU A 94 -7.89 0.53 -2.88
C LEU A 94 -7.13 1.81 -2.50
N GLY A 95 -6.01 2.06 -3.21
CA GLY A 95 -5.26 3.32 -3.13
C GLY A 95 -5.77 4.36 -4.13
N TYR A 96 -6.00 5.60 -3.66
CA TYR A 96 -6.46 6.72 -4.50
C TYR A 96 -5.97 8.08 -3.98
N ALA A 97 -6.08 9.11 -4.80
CA ALA A 97 -5.82 10.49 -4.40
C ALA A 97 -7.11 11.13 -3.85
N GLU A 98 -7.09 11.54 -2.58
CA GLU A 98 -8.24 12.14 -1.88
C GLU A 98 -8.13 13.66 -1.87
N LEU A 99 -9.18 14.35 -2.28
CA LEU A 99 -9.36 15.79 -2.11
C LEU A 99 -10.50 16.03 -1.12
N THR A 100 -10.16 16.55 0.07
CA THR A 100 -11.17 16.85 1.11
C THR A 100 -11.99 18.09 0.79
N PRO A 101 -13.16 18.26 1.43
CA PRO A 101 -13.94 19.51 1.32
C PRO A 101 -13.15 20.76 1.74
N SER A 102 -12.18 20.63 2.65
CA SER A 102 -11.26 21.71 3.06
C SER A 102 -10.09 21.91 2.11
N ARG A 103 -10.10 21.27 0.93
CA ARG A 103 -9.05 21.35 -0.11
C ARG A 103 -7.71 20.76 0.30
N GLN A 104 -7.65 19.95 1.34
CA GLN A 104 -6.46 19.16 1.66
C GLN A 104 -6.37 17.94 0.73
N ARG A 105 -5.16 17.57 0.36
CA ARG A 105 -4.85 16.49 -0.59
C ARG A 105 -4.08 15.38 0.11
N PHE A 106 -4.60 14.17 0.06
CA PHE A 106 -3.98 13.01 0.68
C PHE A 106 -3.79 11.87 -0.31
N ASN A 107 -2.70 11.13 -0.13
CA ASN A 107 -2.54 9.82 -0.71
C ASN A 107 -3.23 8.83 0.26
N THR A 108 -4.33 8.26 -0.17
CA THR A 108 -5.28 7.57 0.70
C THR A 108 -5.50 6.13 0.26
N GLN A 109 -5.72 5.25 1.23
CA GLN A 109 -6.08 3.86 1.04
C GLN A 109 -7.32 3.54 1.86
N ILE A 110 -8.30 2.87 1.26
CA ILE A 110 -9.52 2.43 1.93
C ILE A 110 -9.62 0.91 1.95
N LEU A 111 -10.27 0.38 2.97
CA LEU A 111 -10.67 -1.01 3.07
C LEU A 111 -12.19 -1.10 2.92
N VAL A 112 -12.64 -1.89 1.95
CA VAL A 112 -14.05 -2.10 1.63
C VAL A 112 -14.39 -3.56 1.94
N ASP A 113 -15.47 -3.78 2.66
CA ASP A 113 -15.92 -5.12 3.05
C ASP A 113 -16.70 -5.83 1.92
N GLN A 114 -17.10 -7.06 2.18
CA GLN A 114 -17.86 -7.91 1.24
C GLN A 114 -19.29 -7.39 0.95
N LYS A 115 -19.75 -6.37 1.69
CA LYS A 115 -21.04 -5.69 1.43
C LYS A 115 -20.88 -4.44 0.58
N GLY A 116 -19.64 -4.08 0.22
CA GLY A 116 -19.32 -2.86 -0.50
C GLY A 116 -19.30 -1.62 0.40
N GLU A 117 -19.10 -1.78 1.71
CA GLU A 117 -19.03 -0.67 2.67
C GLU A 117 -17.58 -0.33 3.00
N VAL A 118 -17.23 0.95 3.05
CA VAL A 118 -15.91 1.42 3.51
C VAL A 118 -15.82 1.23 5.02
N VAL A 119 -15.01 0.29 5.47
CA VAL A 119 -14.85 -0.06 6.89
C VAL A 119 -13.59 0.52 7.53
N ALA A 120 -12.64 1.00 6.71
CA ALA A 120 -11.44 1.68 7.19
C ALA A 120 -10.88 2.63 6.14
N LYS A 121 -10.22 3.68 6.60
CA LYS A 121 -9.48 4.64 5.78
C LYS A 121 -8.13 4.95 6.42
N TYR A 122 -7.08 4.96 5.61
CA TYR A 122 -5.73 5.32 5.98
C TYR A 122 -5.19 6.38 5.02
N ARG A 123 -4.55 7.41 5.54
CA ARG A 123 -3.83 8.44 4.80
C ARG A 123 -2.33 8.31 5.04
N LYS A 124 -1.54 8.36 3.98
CA LYS A 124 -0.08 8.17 4.00
C LYS A 124 0.61 9.11 4.99
N VAL A 125 1.43 8.53 5.86
CA VAL A 125 2.19 9.27 6.91
C VAL A 125 3.55 9.72 6.37
N HIS A 126 4.31 8.82 5.74
CA HIS A 126 5.65 9.13 5.26
C HIS A 126 5.62 9.50 3.77
N ILE A 127 5.42 10.79 3.49
CA ILE A 127 5.43 11.31 2.11
C ILE A 127 6.88 11.52 1.66
N PRO A 128 7.35 10.75 0.66
CA PRO A 128 8.71 10.90 0.11
C PRO A 128 8.78 12.02 -0.93
N GLY A 129 9.97 12.17 -1.52
CA GLY A 129 10.20 13.05 -2.66
C GLY A 129 10.35 14.51 -2.28
N HIS A 130 10.09 15.39 -3.23
CA HIS A 130 10.37 16.83 -3.14
C HIS A 130 9.10 17.68 -3.34
N GLU A 131 9.19 18.95 -2.95
CA GLU A 131 8.07 19.92 -2.95
C GLU A 131 8.12 20.86 -4.17
N LYS A 132 9.28 20.96 -4.81
CA LYS A 132 9.50 21.89 -5.92
C LYS A 132 9.89 21.14 -7.18
N ASN A 133 9.57 21.70 -8.34
CA ASN A 133 10.03 21.14 -9.60
C ASN A 133 11.57 21.15 -9.68
N GLU A 134 12.15 20.02 -10.03
CA GLU A 134 13.58 19.82 -10.25
C GLU A 134 13.81 19.50 -11.74
N PRO A 135 13.95 20.53 -12.62
CA PRO A 135 13.85 20.38 -14.05
C PRO A 135 14.95 19.50 -14.68
N ASP A 136 16.08 19.34 -13.99
CA ASP A 136 17.21 18.52 -14.45
C ASP A 136 17.02 17.02 -14.21
N ARG A 137 15.93 16.63 -13.53
CA ARG A 137 15.62 15.21 -13.30
C ARG A 137 14.95 14.59 -14.53
N PRO A 138 15.24 13.33 -14.85
CA PRO A 138 14.58 12.61 -15.94
C PRO A 138 13.08 12.44 -15.72
N PHE A 139 12.63 12.40 -14.47
CA PHE A 139 11.23 12.46 -14.00
C PHE A 139 11.20 12.96 -12.56
N GLN A 140 10.06 13.53 -12.17
CA GLN A 140 9.88 14.01 -10.80
C GLN A 140 9.50 12.87 -9.85
N HIS A 141 9.72 13.09 -8.57
CA HIS A 141 9.11 12.33 -7.48
C HIS A 141 8.55 13.36 -6.48
N ALA A 142 7.51 14.07 -6.93
CA ALA A 142 7.01 15.27 -6.27
C ALA A 142 5.80 14.98 -5.35
N GLU A 143 5.82 13.86 -4.61
CA GLU A 143 4.69 13.54 -3.73
C GLU A 143 4.46 14.63 -2.68
N ARG A 144 5.51 15.28 -2.16
CA ARG A 144 5.38 16.37 -1.17
C ARG A 144 4.79 17.64 -1.75
N TYR A 145 4.77 17.80 -3.06
CA TYR A 145 4.06 18.88 -3.75
C TYR A 145 2.55 18.62 -3.76
N TYR A 146 2.15 17.35 -3.93
CA TYR A 146 0.76 16.96 -4.14
C TYR A 146 0.03 16.55 -2.87
N PHE A 147 0.72 16.02 -1.86
CA PHE A 147 0.08 15.37 -0.72
C PHE A 147 0.55 15.93 0.62
N THR A 148 -0.39 16.10 1.52
CA THR A 148 -0.16 16.42 2.93
C THR A 148 0.09 15.12 3.69
N PRO A 149 1.14 15.04 4.54
CA PRO A 149 1.30 13.90 5.45
C PRO A 149 0.14 13.84 6.44
N SER A 150 -0.28 12.61 6.77
CA SER A 150 -1.33 12.41 7.77
C SER A 150 -0.80 12.52 9.19
N ASP A 151 -1.56 13.16 10.07
CA ASP A 151 -1.32 13.21 11.51
C ASP A 151 -2.13 12.14 12.27
N GLU A 152 -2.98 11.35 11.58
CA GLU A 152 -3.80 10.30 12.19
C GLU A 152 -3.00 9.05 12.59
N GLY A 153 -1.77 8.90 12.05
CA GLY A 153 -0.88 7.77 12.33
C GLY A 153 -1.34 6.46 11.68
N PHE A 154 -0.90 5.35 12.25
CA PHE A 154 -1.16 3.99 11.74
C PHE A 154 -2.26 3.30 12.56
N GLY A 155 -3.39 3.01 11.91
CA GLY A 155 -4.53 2.32 12.50
C GLY A 155 -4.54 0.82 12.23
N VAL A 156 -5.25 0.08 13.07
CA VAL A 156 -5.58 -1.33 12.91
C VAL A 156 -7.07 -1.53 13.13
N TRP A 157 -7.74 -2.15 12.18
CA TRP A 157 -9.19 -2.31 12.15
C TRP A 157 -9.60 -3.79 12.22
N LYS A 158 -10.73 -4.06 12.84
CA LYS A 158 -11.32 -5.42 12.84
C LYS A 158 -12.12 -5.59 11.53
N ALA A 159 -11.65 -6.46 10.64
CA ALA A 159 -12.28 -6.80 9.38
C ALA A 159 -11.84 -8.20 8.92
N PHE A 160 -12.62 -8.87 8.10
CA PHE A 160 -12.28 -10.18 7.52
C PHE A 160 -11.87 -11.24 8.56
N GLY A 161 -12.49 -11.22 9.73
CA GLY A 161 -12.18 -12.16 10.82
C GLY A 161 -10.85 -11.92 11.55
N GLY A 162 -10.12 -10.84 11.19
CA GLY A 162 -8.81 -10.50 11.74
C GLY A 162 -8.64 -9.03 12.11
N ARG A 163 -7.40 -8.68 12.41
CA ARG A 163 -6.93 -7.30 12.67
C ARG A 163 -6.08 -6.84 11.50
N ILE A 164 -6.63 -5.96 10.68
CA ILE A 164 -6.04 -5.50 9.41
C ILE A 164 -5.45 -4.11 9.60
N GLY A 165 -4.18 -3.95 9.23
CA GLY A 165 -3.48 -2.66 9.14
C GLY A 165 -3.33 -2.23 7.69
N MET A 166 -3.17 -0.92 7.46
CA MET A 166 -2.88 -0.37 6.14
C MET A 166 -1.67 0.55 6.20
N MET A 167 -0.89 0.56 5.11
CA MET A 167 0.19 1.50 4.87
C MET A 167 0.39 1.69 3.37
N ILE A 168 1.05 2.78 2.96
CA ILE A 168 1.21 3.12 1.55
C ILE A 168 2.69 3.35 1.24
N CYS A 169 3.20 2.61 0.25
CA CYS A 169 4.46 2.83 -0.45
C CYS A 169 5.66 3.08 0.50
N ASN A 170 6.08 4.33 0.67
CA ASN A 170 7.23 4.70 1.50
C ASN A 170 7.09 4.29 2.97
N ASP A 171 5.86 4.17 3.49
CA ASP A 171 5.63 3.74 4.87
C ASP A 171 6.28 2.38 5.16
N ARG A 172 6.34 1.47 4.15
CA ARG A 172 6.93 0.14 4.31
C ARG A 172 8.45 0.14 4.56
N ARG A 173 9.12 1.27 4.29
CA ARG A 173 10.57 1.41 4.48
C ARG A 173 10.94 1.75 5.94
N TRP A 174 9.96 2.13 6.76
CA TRP A 174 10.16 2.56 8.14
C TRP A 174 9.70 1.47 9.11
N PRO A 175 10.61 0.92 9.93
CA PRO A 175 10.26 -0.14 10.88
C PRO A 175 9.22 0.30 11.92
N GLU A 176 9.13 1.62 12.20
CA GLU A 176 8.14 2.20 13.10
C GLU A 176 6.71 1.96 12.60
N SER A 177 6.46 2.01 11.29
CA SER A 177 5.14 1.76 10.69
C SER A 177 4.62 0.38 11.10
N TYR A 178 5.45 -0.64 10.95
CA TYR A 178 5.12 -2.00 11.34
C TYR A 178 4.99 -2.15 12.85
N ARG A 179 5.91 -1.52 13.62
CA ARG A 179 5.92 -1.66 15.06
C ARG A 179 4.71 -1.01 15.72
N VAL A 180 4.28 0.16 15.25
CA VAL A 180 3.08 0.83 15.77
C VAL A 180 1.84 -0.03 15.53
N MET A 181 1.69 -0.63 14.35
CA MET A 181 0.60 -1.57 14.08
C MET A 181 0.77 -2.91 14.83
N GLY A 182 2.02 -3.38 14.97
CA GLY A 182 2.35 -4.57 15.75
C GLY A 182 1.90 -4.48 17.20
N LEU A 183 2.09 -3.31 17.83
CA LEU A 183 1.64 -3.02 19.20
C LEU A 183 0.13 -2.91 19.33
N GLN A 184 -0.60 -2.69 18.25
CA GLN A 184 -2.06 -2.75 18.18
C GLN A 184 -2.58 -4.16 17.88
N GLY A 185 -1.66 -5.14 17.73
CA GLY A 185 -1.99 -6.55 17.51
C GLY A 185 -2.37 -6.89 16.07
N VAL A 186 -1.86 -6.14 15.08
CA VAL A 186 -2.12 -6.41 13.65
C VAL A 186 -1.80 -7.85 13.27
N GLU A 187 -2.63 -8.46 12.43
CA GLU A 187 -2.46 -9.82 11.93
C GLU A 187 -2.16 -9.83 10.41
N MET A 188 -2.63 -8.81 9.69
CA MET A 188 -2.31 -8.62 8.27
C MET A 188 -2.16 -7.15 7.96
N ILE A 189 -1.10 -6.77 7.24
CA ILE A 189 -0.83 -5.42 6.76
C ILE A 189 -0.99 -5.39 5.24
N LEU A 190 -1.81 -4.45 4.75
CA LEU A 190 -2.05 -4.22 3.32
C LEU A 190 -1.24 -3.01 2.89
N CYS A 191 -0.36 -3.19 1.89
CA CYS A 191 0.56 -2.16 1.43
C CYS A 191 0.48 -2.00 -0.10
N GLY A 192 -0.21 -0.98 -0.59
CA GLY A 192 -0.12 -0.55 -1.99
C GLY A 192 1.12 0.31 -2.23
N TYR A 193 1.86 0.09 -3.32
CA TYR A 193 3.00 0.94 -3.64
C TYR A 193 3.19 1.15 -5.15
N ASN A 194 3.91 2.22 -5.49
CA ASN A 194 4.35 2.55 -6.83
C ASN A 194 5.80 3.04 -6.76
N THR A 195 6.75 2.18 -7.10
CA THR A 195 8.17 2.46 -6.96
C THR A 195 8.85 2.39 -8.32
N PRO A 196 9.53 3.46 -8.79
CA PRO A 196 10.33 3.38 -10.00
C PRO A 196 11.55 2.48 -9.79
N LEU A 197 11.98 1.77 -10.83
CA LEU A 197 13.23 1.00 -10.80
C LEU A 197 14.45 1.92 -10.72
N HIS A 198 14.42 3.05 -11.46
CA HIS A 198 15.51 4.02 -11.42
C HIS A 198 15.41 4.94 -10.20
N TYR A 199 16.41 4.88 -9.32
CA TYR A 199 16.51 5.75 -8.15
C TYR A 199 17.41 6.96 -8.47
N VAL A 200 16.80 8.03 -8.93
CA VAL A 200 17.49 9.25 -9.42
C VAL A 200 18.56 9.79 -8.46
N PRO A 201 18.35 9.84 -7.11
CA PRO A 201 19.37 10.35 -6.20
C PRO A 201 20.64 9.49 -6.12
N ASP A 202 20.52 8.18 -6.38
CA ASP A 202 21.64 7.25 -6.35
C ASP A 202 21.36 6.03 -7.27
N PRO A 203 21.72 6.13 -8.57
CA PRO A 203 21.49 5.06 -9.53
C PRO A 203 22.20 3.73 -9.21
N SER A 204 23.21 3.73 -8.35
CA SER A 204 23.86 2.49 -7.92
C SER A 204 22.91 1.53 -7.19
N GLN A 205 21.80 2.04 -6.68
CA GLN A 205 20.78 1.27 -5.98
C GLN A 205 19.74 0.61 -6.92
N ASP A 206 19.74 0.91 -8.20
CA ASP A 206 18.73 0.39 -9.15
C ASP A 206 18.68 -1.14 -9.14
N ALA A 207 19.85 -1.79 -9.18
CA ALA A 207 19.94 -3.25 -9.11
C ALA A 207 19.49 -3.87 -7.79
N LEU A 208 19.35 -3.06 -6.74
CA LEU A 208 18.96 -3.48 -5.39
C LEU A 208 17.48 -3.21 -5.07
N GLN A 209 16.74 -2.55 -5.96
CA GLN A 209 15.35 -2.14 -5.66
C GLN A 209 14.45 -3.33 -5.28
N GLY A 210 14.52 -4.44 -6.03
CA GLY A 210 13.76 -5.67 -5.72
C GLY A 210 14.19 -6.29 -4.38
N PHE A 211 15.49 -6.34 -4.12
CA PHE A 211 16.02 -6.84 -2.85
C PHE A 211 15.56 -5.97 -1.67
N HIS A 212 15.69 -4.65 -1.77
CA HIS A 212 15.26 -3.73 -0.70
C HIS A 212 13.75 -3.81 -0.46
N ASN A 213 12.95 -3.95 -1.54
CA ASN A 213 11.50 -4.12 -1.43
C ASN A 213 11.13 -5.37 -0.64
N ALA A 214 11.72 -6.51 -0.99
CA ALA A 214 11.50 -7.77 -0.29
C ALA A 214 11.99 -7.70 1.17
N LEU A 215 13.20 -7.19 1.38
CA LEU A 215 13.86 -7.11 2.69
C LEU A 215 12.98 -6.37 3.72
N VAL A 216 12.48 -5.18 3.41
CA VAL A 216 11.71 -4.37 4.37
C VAL A 216 10.38 -5.01 4.71
N MET A 217 9.70 -5.64 3.72
CA MET A 217 8.41 -6.30 3.95
C MET A 217 8.56 -7.63 4.69
N GLN A 218 9.55 -8.44 4.34
CA GLN A 218 9.85 -9.72 5.03
C GLN A 218 10.30 -9.46 6.48
N SER A 219 11.17 -8.49 6.70
CA SER A 219 11.60 -8.08 8.04
C SER A 219 10.44 -7.54 8.86
N GLY A 220 9.61 -6.68 8.26
CA GLY A 220 8.41 -6.12 8.90
C GLY A 220 7.40 -7.20 9.29
N ALA A 221 7.15 -8.17 8.41
CA ALA A 221 6.28 -9.32 8.68
C ALA A 221 6.80 -10.14 9.86
N TYR A 222 8.06 -10.57 9.79
CA TYR A 222 8.67 -11.42 10.80
C TYR A 222 8.75 -10.76 12.18
N GLN A 223 9.32 -9.55 12.26
CA GLN A 223 9.54 -8.85 13.53
C GLN A 223 8.26 -8.42 14.24
N ASN A 224 7.11 -8.46 13.56
CA ASN A 224 5.81 -8.12 14.14
C ASN A 224 4.81 -9.29 14.11
N GLY A 225 5.24 -10.47 13.66
CA GLY A 225 4.42 -11.67 13.61
C GLY A 225 3.11 -11.43 12.84
N THR A 226 3.19 -10.88 11.63
CA THR A 226 2.02 -10.46 10.83
C THR A 226 2.19 -10.87 9.37
N PHE A 227 1.10 -11.13 8.66
CA PHE A 227 1.13 -11.21 7.21
C PHE A 227 1.36 -9.81 6.62
N VAL A 228 2.04 -9.75 5.46
CA VAL A 228 2.15 -8.52 4.65
C VAL A 228 1.73 -8.82 3.22
N VAL A 229 0.78 -8.07 2.71
CA VAL A 229 0.34 -8.11 1.32
C VAL A 229 0.82 -6.86 0.63
N GLY A 230 1.95 -6.97 -0.07
CA GLY A 230 2.56 -5.87 -0.82
C GLY A 230 2.12 -5.88 -2.28
N VAL A 231 1.52 -4.79 -2.77
CA VAL A 231 0.95 -4.74 -4.12
C VAL A 231 1.44 -3.53 -4.88
N ALA A 232 2.03 -3.80 -6.03
CA ALA A 232 2.71 -2.82 -6.86
C ALA A 232 1.91 -2.43 -8.11
N LYS A 233 2.27 -1.28 -8.67
CA LYS A 233 2.19 -1.08 -10.13
C LYS A 233 3.44 -1.63 -10.79
N GLY A 234 3.28 -2.17 -12.01
CA GLY A 234 4.35 -2.69 -12.85
C GLY A 234 4.36 -2.07 -14.24
N GLY A 235 5.40 -2.38 -15.02
CA GLY A 235 5.57 -1.94 -16.40
C GLY A 235 6.01 -0.48 -16.56
N VAL A 236 6.00 -0.02 -17.81
CA VAL A 236 6.47 1.31 -18.18
C VAL A 236 5.29 2.29 -18.20
N GLU A 237 5.23 3.19 -17.24
CA GLU A 237 4.23 4.24 -17.12
C GLU A 237 4.87 5.58 -17.47
N GLU A 238 4.43 6.21 -18.57
CA GLU A 238 4.99 7.48 -19.08
C GLU A 238 6.52 7.46 -19.20
N GLY A 239 7.07 6.37 -19.70
CA GLY A 239 8.52 6.21 -19.89
C GLY A 239 9.30 5.85 -18.62
N VAL A 240 8.64 5.72 -17.46
CA VAL A 240 9.27 5.31 -16.20
C VAL A 240 8.93 3.87 -15.90
N ASP A 241 9.95 3.04 -15.80
CA ASP A 241 9.81 1.63 -15.47
C ASP A 241 9.54 1.44 -13.97
N SER A 242 8.50 0.68 -13.64
CA SER A 242 8.05 0.42 -12.27
C SER A 242 8.49 -0.95 -11.80
N LEU A 243 8.78 -1.05 -10.50
CA LEU A 243 9.36 -2.22 -9.86
C LEU A 243 8.51 -3.49 -10.01
N ALA A 244 7.16 -3.37 -10.05
CA ALA A 244 6.30 -4.52 -9.88
C ALA A 244 6.61 -5.26 -8.55
N ASP A 245 6.84 -6.57 -8.59
CA ASP A 245 7.30 -7.35 -7.42
C ASP A 245 6.26 -7.47 -6.30
N SER A 246 4.96 -7.56 -6.66
CA SER A 246 3.90 -7.79 -5.68
C SER A 246 4.06 -9.14 -5.00
N SER A 247 3.82 -9.19 -3.68
CA SER A 247 4.03 -10.42 -2.92
C SER A 247 3.09 -10.52 -1.71
N ILE A 248 2.82 -11.77 -1.30
CA ILE A 248 2.13 -12.12 -0.05
C ILE A 248 3.15 -12.80 0.84
N ILE A 249 3.36 -12.27 2.04
CA ILE A 249 4.42 -12.65 2.97
C ILE A 249 3.81 -13.14 4.27
N ALA A 250 4.29 -14.27 4.75
CA ALA A 250 3.87 -14.90 6.00
C ALA A 250 4.50 -14.24 7.25
N PRO A 251 3.96 -14.51 8.46
CA PRO A 251 4.57 -14.07 9.71
C PRO A 251 5.98 -14.61 9.96
N SER A 252 6.39 -15.66 9.24
CA SER A 252 7.77 -16.18 9.22
C SER A 252 8.74 -15.30 8.43
N GLY A 253 8.25 -14.38 7.61
CA GLY A 253 9.02 -13.64 6.61
C GLY A 253 9.14 -14.36 5.26
N GLU A 254 8.58 -15.56 5.11
CA GLU A 254 8.58 -16.30 3.83
C GLU A 254 7.59 -15.69 2.84
N ILE A 255 8.00 -15.62 1.58
CA ILE A 255 7.13 -15.20 0.48
C ILE A 255 6.26 -16.40 0.07
N LEU A 256 4.95 -16.32 0.34
CA LEU A 256 3.98 -17.36 -0.01
C LEU A 256 3.59 -17.33 -1.49
N ALA A 257 3.51 -16.13 -2.06
CA ALA A 257 3.22 -15.92 -3.47
C ALA A 257 3.89 -14.62 -3.94
N LYS A 258 4.35 -14.60 -5.20
CA LYS A 258 4.99 -13.44 -5.84
C LYS A 258 4.59 -13.39 -7.31
N THR A 259 4.31 -12.18 -7.82
CA THR A 259 4.04 -11.96 -9.25
C THR A 259 5.28 -12.25 -10.09
N GLN A 260 5.04 -12.68 -11.34
CA GLN A 260 6.09 -13.08 -12.29
C GLN A 260 6.20 -12.13 -13.48
N THR A 261 5.22 -11.25 -13.64
CA THR A 261 5.16 -10.28 -14.75
C THR A 261 5.20 -8.84 -14.23
N ASN A 262 5.33 -7.89 -15.12
CA ASN A 262 5.21 -6.43 -14.85
C ASN A 262 3.93 -5.82 -15.45
N SER A 263 2.91 -6.64 -15.66
CA SER A 263 1.58 -6.25 -16.13
C SER A 263 0.51 -6.59 -15.10
N ASP A 264 -0.77 -6.52 -15.50
CA ASP A 264 -1.88 -6.98 -14.66
C ASP A 264 -1.69 -8.46 -14.32
N GLU A 265 -1.63 -8.77 -13.03
CA GLU A 265 -1.46 -10.13 -12.54
C GLU A 265 -2.10 -10.29 -11.15
N VAL A 266 -2.85 -11.36 -10.95
CA VAL A 266 -3.50 -11.68 -9.67
C VAL A 266 -2.91 -12.95 -9.08
N ILE A 267 -2.25 -12.81 -7.94
CA ILE A 267 -1.74 -13.93 -7.14
C ILE A 267 -2.58 -14.08 -5.87
N THR A 268 -2.65 -15.29 -5.30
CA THR A 268 -3.41 -15.58 -4.08
C THR A 268 -2.62 -16.43 -3.10
N ALA A 269 -2.93 -16.29 -1.81
CA ALA A 269 -2.46 -17.18 -0.76
C ALA A 269 -3.54 -17.41 0.30
N ASP A 270 -3.51 -18.58 0.94
CA ASP A 270 -4.30 -18.87 2.13
C ASP A 270 -3.50 -18.44 3.36
N CYS A 271 -4.07 -17.52 4.15
CA CYS A 271 -3.43 -16.94 5.32
C CYS A 271 -4.17 -17.41 6.59
N ASP A 272 -3.58 -18.32 7.32
CA ASP A 272 -4.07 -18.69 8.66
C ASP A 272 -3.67 -17.59 9.66
N LEU A 273 -4.62 -16.72 10.02
CA LEU A 273 -4.36 -15.60 10.93
C LEU A 273 -3.94 -16.05 12.32
N ASP A 274 -4.27 -17.29 12.72
CA ASP A 274 -3.83 -17.84 14.00
C ASP A 274 -2.31 -18.11 14.02
N TRP A 275 -1.67 -18.24 12.87
CA TRP A 275 -0.21 -18.36 12.76
C TRP A 275 0.53 -17.15 13.36
N CYS A 276 -0.07 -15.97 13.31
CA CYS A 276 0.52 -14.76 13.90
C CYS A 276 0.79 -14.93 15.41
N ALA A 277 -0.07 -15.67 16.13
CA ALA A 277 0.07 -15.89 17.56
C ALA A 277 1.34 -16.68 17.91
N ASN A 278 1.80 -17.58 17.04
CA ASN A 278 3.01 -18.38 17.26
C ASN A 278 4.25 -17.48 17.43
N TYR A 279 4.33 -16.38 16.68
CA TYR A 279 5.43 -15.42 16.77
C TYR A 279 5.24 -14.42 17.92
N LYS A 280 4.01 -13.92 18.08
CA LYS A 280 3.69 -12.90 19.10
C LYS A 280 3.73 -13.41 20.51
N ASN A 281 3.44 -14.69 20.72
CA ASN A 281 3.43 -15.32 22.05
C ASN A 281 4.75 -16.00 22.43
N THR A 282 5.76 -15.93 21.53
CA THR A 282 7.06 -16.58 21.75
C THR A 282 8.20 -15.61 21.50
N LEU A 283 8.79 -15.61 20.30
CA LEU A 283 9.99 -14.85 19.96
C LEU A 283 9.77 -13.33 20.02
N PHE A 284 8.59 -12.87 19.62
CA PHE A 284 8.20 -11.45 19.61
C PHE A 284 7.08 -11.16 20.64
N ASP A 285 7.18 -11.73 21.82
CA ASP A 285 6.35 -11.36 22.94
C ASP A 285 6.74 -9.96 23.43
N PHE A 286 6.02 -8.95 22.92
CA PHE A 286 6.34 -7.55 23.15
C PHE A 286 6.20 -7.14 24.62
N ASP A 287 5.24 -7.70 25.32
CA ASP A 287 5.02 -7.42 26.74
C ASP A 287 6.21 -7.90 27.56
N ARG A 288 6.73 -9.06 27.22
CA ARG A 288 7.83 -9.70 27.94
C ARG A 288 9.20 -9.13 27.61
N TYR A 289 9.45 -8.78 26.34
CA TYR A 289 10.83 -8.53 25.89
C TYR A 289 11.13 -7.09 25.48
N ARG A 290 10.10 -6.25 25.22
CA ARG A 290 10.37 -4.87 24.85
C ARG A 290 10.85 -4.04 26.07
N ARG A 291 11.69 -3.08 25.80
CA ARG A 291 12.29 -2.16 26.78
C ARG A 291 11.97 -0.70 26.40
N PRO A 292 10.68 -0.26 26.45
CA PRO A 292 10.26 1.09 26.01
C PRO A 292 11.05 2.21 26.67
N GLU A 293 11.52 2.02 27.89
CA GLU A 293 12.30 2.99 28.67
C GLU A 293 13.66 3.37 28.05
N VAL A 294 14.18 2.55 27.10
CA VAL A 294 15.44 2.83 26.41
C VAL A 294 15.23 3.27 24.94
N TYR A 295 13.98 3.39 24.48
CA TYR A 295 13.66 3.75 23.10
C TYR A 295 13.34 5.25 22.90
N GLY A 296 13.62 6.11 23.90
CA GLY A 296 13.26 7.52 23.87
C GLY A 296 13.77 8.29 22.64
N ARG A 297 14.92 7.91 22.08
CA ARG A 297 15.46 8.53 20.86
C ARG A 297 14.56 8.34 19.63
N ILE A 298 13.82 7.22 19.55
CA ILE A 298 12.93 6.93 18.41
C ILE A 298 11.79 7.94 18.33
N THR A 299 11.27 8.39 19.47
CA THR A 299 10.15 9.34 19.53
C THR A 299 10.59 10.77 19.83
N GLY A 300 11.76 10.95 20.43
CA GLY A 300 12.23 12.25 20.92
C GLY A 300 13.08 13.03 19.93
N GLN A 301 13.56 12.42 18.83
CA GLN A 301 14.38 13.13 17.84
C GLN A 301 14.01 12.74 16.41
N ARG A 302 14.17 13.70 15.48
CA ARG A 302 13.81 13.51 14.06
C ARG A 302 14.98 13.07 13.20
N GLY A 303 16.17 13.50 13.50
CA GLY A 303 17.38 13.24 12.71
C GLY A 303 18.54 12.78 13.58
N VAL A 304 19.69 12.54 12.96
CA VAL A 304 20.91 12.17 13.67
C VAL A 304 21.45 13.39 14.45
N VAL A 305 21.69 13.19 15.73
CA VAL A 305 22.40 14.16 16.59
C VAL A 305 23.73 13.53 16.95
N ILE A 306 24.82 14.15 16.48
CA ILE A 306 26.21 13.78 16.82
C ILE A 306 26.61 14.70 17.96
N GLU A 307 26.90 14.12 19.12
CA GLU A 307 27.39 14.82 20.30
C GLU A 307 28.90 15.07 20.19
#